data_fa3ead05db43661920c648123b6f85ba
#
_entry.id   fa3ead05db43661920c648123b6f85ba
#
_cell.length_a   1.000
_cell.length_b   1.000
_cell.length_c   1.000
_cell.angle_alpha   90.00
_cell.angle_beta   90.00
_cell.angle_gamma   90.00
#
_symmetry.space_group_name_H-M   'P 1'
#
loop_
_entity.id
_entity.type
_entity.pdbx_description
1 polymer ?
#
loop_
_entity_poly.entity_id
_entity_poly.type
_entity_poly.pdbx_seq_one_letter_code
_entity_poly.pdbx_strand_id
1 'polypeptide(L)'
;MSVQFYRNQKKYMRHKNSHNHSSIQLYGLVTLRLLIGWYFLYEGLAKVFTPKWTAYGYLMDSQGVFAPLFRTIAENRGLMAAADFINIWGLTLVGILLIIGLFEKIGYIGAALFLILYYLSHPPLLHASYLLPTEGSYLWVDKNLVMLGAVIVLSLFPTAMRIGVDSIIFKSKSK
;
A
#
# COMPACT_ATOMS: atom_id res chain seq x y z
N MET A 1 25.08 -23.50 -36.73
CA MET A 1 24.81 -22.25 -36.00
C MET A 1 24.77 -22.62 -34.53
N SER A 2 25.79 -22.22 -33.72
CA SER A 2 26.18 -22.89 -32.50
C SER A 2 25.24 -22.53 -31.29
N VAL A 3 24.99 -23.51 -30.45
CA VAL A 3 24.28 -23.41 -29.16
C VAL A 3 24.82 -22.23 -28.29
N GLN A 4 26.09 -21.90 -28.46
CA GLN A 4 26.79 -20.78 -27.84
C GLN A 4 26.22 -19.42 -28.29
N PHE A 5 25.85 -19.26 -29.54
CA PHE A 5 25.24 -18.04 -30.07
C PHE A 5 23.84 -17.82 -29.48
N TYR A 6 23.05 -18.88 -29.35
CA TYR A 6 21.70 -18.82 -28.74
C TYR A 6 21.76 -18.50 -27.23
N ARG A 7 22.76 -19.03 -26.53
CA ARG A 7 22.98 -18.78 -25.11
C ARG A 7 23.42 -17.32 -24.86
N ASN A 8 24.23 -16.76 -25.74
CA ASN A 8 24.65 -15.37 -25.67
C ASN A 8 23.51 -14.41 -26.03
N GLN A 9 22.70 -14.72 -27.01
CA GLN A 9 21.49 -13.95 -27.35
C GLN A 9 20.50 -13.95 -26.16
N LYS A 10 20.28 -15.09 -25.52
CA LYS A 10 19.40 -15.20 -24.35
C LYS A 10 19.94 -14.43 -23.13
N LYS A 11 21.26 -14.39 -22.96
CA LYS A 11 21.93 -13.58 -21.93
C LYS A 11 21.85 -12.09 -22.24
N TYR A 12 21.98 -11.70 -23.49
CA TYR A 12 21.82 -10.31 -23.96
C TYR A 12 20.40 -9.80 -23.82
N MET A 13 19.40 -10.63 -24.15
CA MET A 13 17.98 -10.30 -23.99
C MET A 13 17.57 -10.25 -22.52
N ARG A 14 18.18 -11.08 -21.67
CA ARG A 14 17.92 -11.06 -20.21
C ARG A 14 18.48 -9.78 -19.54
N HIS A 15 19.57 -9.21 -20.09
CA HIS A 15 20.12 -7.93 -19.62
C HIS A 15 19.37 -6.71 -20.17
N LYS A 16 18.69 -6.85 -21.32
CA LYS A 16 17.93 -5.75 -21.94
C LYS A 16 16.58 -5.49 -21.26
N ASN A 17 16.08 -6.45 -20.49
CA ASN A 17 14.85 -6.30 -19.68
C ASN A 17 15.11 -5.81 -18.25
N SER A 18 16.30 -5.37 -17.91
CA SER A 18 16.46 -4.53 -16.73
C SER A 18 15.84 -3.18 -17.08
N HIS A 19 14.69 -2.85 -16.49
CA HIS A 19 14.05 -1.55 -16.59
C HIS A 19 15.06 -0.46 -16.19
N ASN A 20 15.77 0.07 -17.18
CA ASN A 20 16.68 1.20 -17.01
C ASN A 20 15.79 2.46 -16.94
N HIS A 21 15.20 2.70 -15.76
CA HIS A 21 14.57 4.00 -15.50
C HIS A 21 15.62 5.09 -15.69
N SER A 22 15.27 6.16 -16.39
CA SER A 22 16.07 7.36 -16.32
C SER A 22 16.18 7.80 -14.86
N SER A 23 17.26 8.48 -14.48
CA SER A 23 17.43 8.93 -13.10
C SER A 23 16.23 9.74 -12.61
N ILE A 24 15.64 10.56 -13.46
CA ILE A 24 14.43 11.35 -13.14
C ILE A 24 13.24 10.44 -12.82
N GLN A 25 12.99 9.41 -13.62
CA GLN A 25 11.89 8.45 -13.37
C GLN A 25 12.09 7.73 -12.04
N LEU A 26 13.31 7.29 -11.75
CA LEU A 26 13.63 6.63 -10.49
C LEU A 26 13.36 7.55 -9.29
N TYR A 27 13.85 8.79 -9.34
CA TYR A 27 13.58 9.76 -8.26
C TYR A 27 12.10 10.06 -8.10
N GLY A 28 11.34 10.19 -9.18
CA GLY A 28 9.89 10.37 -9.14
C GLY A 28 9.17 9.21 -8.45
N LEU A 29 9.53 7.96 -8.80
CA LEU A 29 8.96 6.75 -8.16
C LEU A 29 9.34 6.65 -6.68
N VAL A 30 10.59 6.95 -6.33
CA VAL A 30 11.04 6.98 -4.93
C VAL A 30 10.28 8.04 -4.13
N THR A 31 10.11 9.25 -4.68
CA THR A 31 9.34 10.30 -4.04
C THR A 31 7.90 9.86 -3.80
N LEU A 32 7.24 9.27 -4.81
CA LEU A 32 5.88 8.76 -4.67
C LEU A 32 5.79 7.67 -3.59
N ARG A 33 6.77 6.74 -3.53
CA ARG A 33 6.86 5.72 -2.49
C ARG A 33 6.97 6.35 -1.10
N LEU A 34 7.82 7.36 -0.95
CA LEU A 34 8.00 8.06 0.33
C LEU A 34 6.73 8.80 0.77
N LEU A 35 6.03 9.46 -0.15
CA LEU A 35 4.77 10.15 0.16
C LEU A 35 3.69 9.17 0.62
N ILE A 36 3.52 8.04 -0.08
CA ILE A 36 2.57 7.00 0.31
C ILE A 36 2.99 6.36 1.64
N GLY A 37 4.28 6.05 1.81
CA GLY A 37 4.81 5.52 3.07
C GLY A 37 4.58 6.47 4.24
N TRP A 38 4.79 7.76 4.05
CA TRP A 38 4.50 8.78 5.06
C TRP A 38 3.01 8.84 5.40
N TYR A 39 2.13 8.78 4.40
CA TYR A 39 0.69 8.74 4.63
C TYR A 39 0.30 7.58 5.54
N PHE A 40 0.74 6.36 5.24
CA PHE A 40 0.44 5.19 6.07
C PHE A 40 1.04 5.29 7.46
N LEU A 41 2.29 5.76 7.57
CA LEU A 41 2.97 5.93 8.85
C LEU A 41 2.24 6.95 9.73
N TYR A 42 1.88 8.10 9.18
CA TYR A 42 1.16 9.14 9.89
C TYR A 42 -0.21 8.66 10.37
N GLU A 43 -0.97 7.99 9.51
CA GLU A 43 -2.26 7.38 9.85
C GLU A 43 -2.15 6.34 10.98
N GLY A 44 -1.10 5.53 10.97
CA GLY A 44 -0.83 4.57 12.04
C GLY A 44 -0.44 5.26 13.34
N LEU A 45 0.53 6.17 13.31
CA LEU A 45 1.00 6.90 14.50
C LEU A 45 -0.09 7.78 15.12
N ALA A 46 -0.90 8.46 14.32
CA ALA A 46 -2.02 9.24 14.83
C ALA A 46 -2.97 8.39 15.70
N LYS A 47 -3.19 7.12 15.32
CA LYS A 47 -3.98 6.17 16.09
C LYS A 47 -3.27 5.69 17.36
N VAL A 48 -1.95 5.45 17.29
CA VAL A 48 -1.13 5.09 18.46
C VAL A 48 -1.20 6.18 19.52
N PHE A 49 -1.12 7.45 19.11
CA PHE A 49 -1.11 8.59 20.03
C PHE A 49 -2.52 9.05 20.45
N THR A 50 -3.58 8.50 19.89
CA THR A 50 -4.95 8.80 20.29
C THR A 50 -5.41 7.83 21.40
N PRO A 51 -5.60 8.28 22.65
CA PRO A 51 -6.02 7.39 23.73
C PRO A 51 -7.35 6.70 23.42
N LYS A 52 -7.41 5.38 23.63
CA LYS A 52 -8.63 4.58 23.39
C LYS A 52 -9.16 4.67 21.98
N TRP A 53 -8.29 4.89 20.99
CA TRP A 53 -8.70 4.88 19.58
C TRP A 53 -9.30 3.52 19.21
N THR A 54 -10.38 3.53 18.45
CA THR A 54 -11.03 2.34 17.92
C THR A 54 -11.64 2.64 16.55
N ALA A 55 -11.61 1.66 15.65
CA ALA A 55 -12.27 1.73 14.35
C ALA A 55 -13.80 1.49 14.45
N TYR A 56 -14.36 1.29 15.67
CA TYR A 56 -15.77 0.96 15.85
C TYR A 56 -16.71 1.91 15.12
N GLY A 57 -16.58 3.22 15.35
CA GLY A 57 -17.42 4.23 14.69
C GLY A 57 -17.31 4.19 13.18
N TYR A 58 -16.08 4.00 12.67
CA TYR A 58 -15.83 3.90 11.22
C TYR A 58 -16.49 2.64 10.62
N LEU A 59 -16.39 1.49 11.26
CA LEU A 59 -17.00 0.25 10.77
C LEU A 59 -18.53 0.27 10.85
N MET A 60 -19.09 0.90 11.88
CA MET A 60 -20.55 1.07 12.04
C MET A 60 -21.13 2.05 11.03
N ASP A 61 -20.38 3.08 10.61
CA ASP A 61 -20.78 4.06 9.58
C ASP A 61 -20.64 3.52 8.14
N SER A 62 -20.12 2.30 7.99
CA SER A 62 -19.93 1.65 6.70
C SER A 62 -21.23 1.52 5.90
N GLN A 63 -21.15 1.79 4.60
CA GLN A 63 -22.27 1.72 3.67
C GLN A 63 -21.95 0.84 2.44
N GLY A 64 -22.95 0.58 1.62
CA GLY A 64 -22.80 -0.24 0.43
C GLY A 64 -22.93 -1.74 0.67
N VAL A 65 -22.54 -2.53 -0.31
CA VAL A 65 -22.77 -4.00 -0.35
C VAL A 65 -22.05 -4.73 0.80
N PHE A 66 -20.90 -4.22 1.23
CA PHE A 66 -20.08 -4.85 2.27
C PHE A 66 -20.36 -4.30 3.68
N ALA A 67 -21.27 -3.35 3.85
CA ALA A 67 -21.62 -2.78 5.16
C ALA A 67 -22.00 -3.84 6.21
N PRO A 68 -22.79 -4.90 5.91
CA PRO A 68 -23.12 -5.92 6.89
C PRO A 68 -21.88 -6.64 7.45
N LEU A 69 -20.87 -6.90 6.59
CA LEU A 69 -19.63 -7.53 7.02
C LEU A 69 -18.86 -6.64 8.02
N PHE A 70 -18.71 -5.37 7.71
CA PHE A 70 -17.98 -4.42 8.56
C PHE A 70 -18.70 -4.20 9.89
N ARG A 71 -20.03 -4.12 9.91
CA ARG A 71 -20.83 -4.02 11.13
C ARG A 71 -20.72 -5.28 11.99
N THR A 72 -20.74 -6.46 11.40
CA THR A 72 -20.51 -7.73 12.13
C THR A 72 -19.15 -7.74 12.82
N ILE A 73 -18.12 -7.22 12.17
CA ILE A 73 -16.77 -7.09 12.79
C ILE A 73 -16.86 -6.13 14.00
N ALA A 74 -17.53 -4.99 13.84
CA ALA A 74 -17.67 -4.00 14.90
C ALA A 74 -18.45 -4.53 16.12
N GLU A 75 -19.51 -5.31 15.90
CA GLU A 75 -20.35 -5.88 16.94
C GLU A 75 -19.67 -7.04 17.70
N ASN A 76 -18.71 -7.72 17.10
CA ASN A 76 -17.98 -8.80 17.75
C ASN A 76 -16.72 -8.28 18.46
N ARG A 77 -16.70 -8.36 19.79
CA ARG A 77 -15.61 -7.82 20.63
C ARG A 77 -14.21 -8.36 20.22
N GLY A 78 -14.11 -9.65 19.88
CA GLY A 78 -12.84 -10.27 19.51
C GLY A 78 -12.36 -9.79 18.14
N LEU A 79 -13.25 -9.75 17.15
CA LEU A 79 -12.94 -9.26 15.80
C LEU A 79 -12.62 -7.75 15.83
N MET A 80 -13.32 -6.99 16.66
CA MET A 80 -13.08 -5.56 16.82
C MET A 80 -11.68 -5.28 17.39
N ALA A 81 -11.28 -6.01 18.43
CA ALA A 81 -9.94 -5.88 19.00
C ALA A 81 -8.84 -6.24 17.98
N ALA A 82 -9.07 -7.28 17.18
CA ALA A 82 -8.15 -7.65 16.09
C ALA A 82 -8.10 -6.59 15.01
N ALA A 83 -9.25 -6.02 14.62
CA ALA A 83 -9.34 -4.95 13.63
C ALA A 83 -8.59 -3.69 14.08
N ASP A 84 -8.75 -3.28 15.35
CA ASP A 84 -8.03 -2.16 15.93
C ASP A 84 -6.52 -2.40 15.92
N PHE A 85 -6.08 -3.58 16.37
CA PHE A 85 -4.66 -3.95 16.38
C PHE A 85 -4.05 -3.93 14.98
N ILE A 86 -4.70 -4.57 14.01
CA ILE A 86 -4.24 -4.62 12.62
C ILE A 86 -4.23 -3.22 12.01
N ASN A 87 -5.23 -2.39 12.29
CA ASN A 87 -5.31 -1.05 11.75
C ASN A 87 -4.17 -0.17 12.28
N ILE A 88 -3.93 -0.17 13.58
CA ILE A 88 -2.87 0.64 14.21
C ILE A 88 -1.49 0.17 13.74
N TRP A 89 -1.16 -1.09 14.02
CA TRP A 89 0.19 -1.60 13.79
C TRP A 89 0.47 -1.95 12.35
N GLY A 90 -0.55 -2.40 11.61
CA GLY A 90 -0.43 -2.70 10.19
C GLY A 90 -0.14 -1.44 9.37
N LEU A 91 -0.85 -0.33 9.60
CA LEU A 91 -0.58 0.94 8.91
C LEU A 91 0.81 1.47 9.26
N THR A 92 1.18 1.43 10.54
CA THR A 92 2.51 1.86 11.00
C THR A 92 3.62 1.05 10.33
N LEU A 93 3.49 -0.28 10.32
CA LEU A 93 4.46 -1.18 9.71
C LEU A 93 4.57 -0.96 8.20
N VAL A 94 3.45 -0.90 7.49
CA VAL A 94 3.42 -0.62 6.04
C VAL A 94 4.13 0.71 5.75
N GLY A 95 3.83 1.76 6.50
CA GLY A 95 4.48 3.06 6.35
C GLY A 95 5.99 2.98 6.53
N ILE A 96 6.47 2.31 7.57
CA ILE A 96 7.90 2.10 7.83
C ILE A 96 8.55 1.33 6.67
N LEU A 97 7.98 0.20 6.26
CA LEU A 97 8.52 -0.64 5.18
C LEU A 97 8.68 0.15 3.88
N LEU A 98 7.69 0.97 3.51
CA LEU A 98 7.74 1.78 2.31
C LEU A 98 8.75 2.92 2.41
N ILE A 99 8.86 3.61 3.56
CA ILE A 99 9.82 4.71 3.73
C ILE A 99 11.25 4.21 3.65
N ILE A 100 11.60 3.19 4.43
CA ILE A 100 12.96 2.68 4.45
C ILE A 100 13.31 1.81 3.23
N GLY A 101 12.30 1.38 2.47
CA GLY A 101 12.49 0.47 1.33
C GLY A 101 13.01 -0.88 1.76
N LEU A 102 12.37 -1.48 2.78
CA LEU A 102 12.66 -2.82 3.28
C LEU A 102 11.46 -3.72 2.99
N PHE A 103 11.70 -4.89 2.39
CA PHE A 103 10.64 -5.80 1.95
C PHE A 103 9.52 -5.07 1.17
N GLU A 104 9.93 -4.24 0.21
CA GLU A 104 9.06 -3.32 -0.55
C GLU A 104 7.79 -3.99 -1.06
N LYS A 105 7.89 -5.24 -1.55
CA LYS A 105 6.73 -6.00 -2.06
C LYS A 105 5.67 -6.25 -0.97
N ILE A 106 6.11 -6.58 0.25
CA ILE A 106 5.19 -6.80 1.38
C ILE A 106 4.52 -5.47 1.76
N GLY A 107 5.28 -4.37 1.76
CA GLY A 107 4.74 -3.03 1.98
C GLY A 107 3.64 -2.67 0.97
N TYR A 108 3.84 -2.93 -0.33
CA TYR A 108 2.81 -2.67 -1.35
C TYR A 108 1.58 -3.56 -1.23
N ILE A 109 1.75 -4.84 -0.91
CA ILE A 109 0.61 -5.73 -0.67
C ILE A 109 -0.21 -5.25 0.53
N GLY A 110 0.45 -4.92 1.63
CA GLY A 110 -0.22 -4.39 2.82
C GLY A 110 -0.94 -3.07 2.53
N ALA A 111 -0.29 -2.13 1.83
CA ALA A 111 -0.90 -0.87 1.42
C ALA A 111 -2.14 -1.09 0.54
N ALA A 112 -2.04 -1.96 -0.46
CA ALA A 112 -3.16 -2.28 -1.34
C ALA A 112 -4.34 -2.88 -0.57
N LEU A 113 -4.09 -3.81 0.36
CA LEU A 113 -5.14 -4.42 1.19
C LEU A 113 -5.86 -3.38 2.04
N PHE A 114 -5.15 -2.48 2.72
CA PHE A 114 -5.77 -1.40 3.50
C PHE A 114 -6.61 -0.48 2.63
N LEU A 115 -6.08 -0.04 1.48
CA LEU A 115 -6.80 0.86 0.56
C LEU A 115 -8.07 0.21 0.01
N ILE A 116 -8.01 -1.08 -0.33
CA ILE A 116 -9.19 -1.85 -0.77
C ILE A 116 -10.22 -1.94 0.36
N LEU A 117 -9.81 -2.28 1.59
CA LEU A 117 -10.71 -2.37 2.72
C LEU A 117 -11.38 -1.02 3.04
N TYR A 118 -10.64 0.08 3.01
CA TYR A 118 -11.20 1.41 3.21
C TYR A 118 -12.16 1.79 2.09
N TYR A 119 -11.82 1.52 0.84
CA TYR A 119 -12.71 1.78 -0.29
C TYR A 119 -14.02 0.96 -0.21
N LEU A 120 -13.94 -0.32 0.19
CA LEU A 120 -15.12 -1.18 0.34
C LEU A 120 -15.98 -0.82 1.56
N SER A 121 -15.36 -0.27 2.61
CA SER A 121 -16.09 0.17 3.81
C SER A 121 -16.85 1.48 3.57
N HIS A 122 -16.24 2.43 2.87
CA HIS A 122 -16.81 3.74 2.57
C HIS A 122 -16.78 4.03 1.06
N PRO A 123 -17.55 3.26 0.27
CA PRO A 123 -17.57 3.46 -1.17
C PRO A 123 -18.17 4.84 -1.51
N PRO A 124 -17.59 5.57 -2.49
CA PRO A 124 -18.07 6.89 -2.90
C PRO A 124 -19.37 6.77 -3.72
N LEU A 125 -20.46 6.36 -3.08
CA LEU A 125 -21.76 6.18 -3.71
C LEU A 125 -22.49 7.52 -3.83
N LEU A 126 -23.24 7.69 -4.92
CA LEU A 126 -24.20 8.80 -5.05
C LEU A 126 -25.24 8.70 -3.93
N HIS A 127 -25.47 9.82 -3.25
CA HIS A 127 -26.39 9.93 -2.12
C HIS A 127 -26.00 9.21 -0.82
N ALA A 128 -24.80 8.61 -0.73
CA ALA A 128 -24.31 8.15 0.56
C ALA A 128 -23.97 9.36 1.45
N SER A 129 -24.53 9.40 2.64
CA SER A 129 -24.14 10.37 3.67
C SER A 129 -23.47 9.63 4.82
N TYR A 130 -22.21 9.94 5.05
CA TYR A 130 -21.44 9.38 6.14
C TYR A 130 -21.43 10.34 7.32
N LEU A 131 -21.44 9.81 8.55
CA LEU A 131 -21.35 10.59 9.78
C LEU A 131 -19.93 11.12 9.99
N LEU A 132 -18.94 10.34 9.54
CA LEU A 132 -17.55 10.74 9.60
C LEU A 132 -17.15 11.53 8.34
N PRO A 133 -16.18 12.46 8.45
CA PRO A 133 -15.66 13.19 7.29
C PRO A 133 -15.18 12.21 6.22
N THR A 134 -15.70 12.34 5.01
CA THR A 134 -15.25 11.55 3.85
C THR A 134 -14.25 12.32 3.01
N GLU A 135 -13.40 11.59 2.31
CA GLU A 135 -12.30 12.12 1.49
C GLU A 135 -12.76 12.73 0.15
N GLY A 136 -14.05 13.01 0.01
CA GLY A 136 -14.67 13.45 -1.24
C GLY A 136 -15.00 12.28 -2.18
N SER A 137 -15.85 12.55 -3.16
CA SER A 137 -16.28 11.56 -4.15
C SER A 137 -16.40 12.23 -5.51
N TYR A 138 -15.70 11.67 -6.49
CA TYR A 138 -15.82 12.04 -7.90
C TYR A 138 -16.36 10.85 -8.67
N LEU A 139 -17.61 10.47 -8.37
CA LEU A 139 -18.30 9.37 -9.02
C LEU A 139 -17.43 8.09 -9.10
N TRP A 140 -17.45 7.28 -8.06
CA TRP A 140 -16.62 6.06 -7.90
C TRP A 140 -15.13 6.29 -7.64
N VAL A 141 -14.60 7.49 -7.83
CA VAL A 141 -13.19 7.78 -7.59
C VAL A 141 -13.05 8.57 -6.29
N ASP A 142 -12.28 8.02 -5.36
CA ASP A 142 -11.88 8.67 -4.12
C ASP A 142 -10.35 8.64 -3.97
N LYS A 143 -9.85 9.21 -2.89
CA LYS A 143 -8.42 9.19 -2.57
C LYS A 143 -7.86 7.75 -2.48
N ASN A 144 -8.64 6.82 -1.89
CA ASN A 144 -8.17 5.45 -1.70
C ASN A 144 -7.95 4.74 -3.04
N LEU A 145 -8.85 4.94 -4.00
CA LEU A 145 -8.72 4.35 -5.33
C LEU A 145 -7.54 4.95 -6.11
N VAL A 146 -7.33 6.27 -6.03
CA VAL A 146 -6.17 6.94 -6.66
C VAL A 146 -4.86 6.45 -6.05
N MET A 147 -4.79 6.35 -4.72
CA MET A 147 -3.61 5.80 -4.03
C MET A 147 -3.37 4.33 -4.36
N LEU A 148 -4.43 3.53 -4.48
CA LEU A 148 -4.34 2.12 -4.90
C LEU A 148 -3.69 2.02 -6.30
N GLY A 149 -4.14 2.84 -7.24
CA GLY A 149 -3.51 2.95 -8.56
C GLY A 149 -2.01 3.28 -8.48
N ALA A 150 -1.65 4.25 -7.65
CA ALA A 150 -0.25 4.60 -7.43
C ALA A 150 0.57 3.45 -6.79
N VAL A 151 0.01 2.73 -5.82
CA VAL A 151 0.64 1.55 -5.20
C VAL A 151 0.83 0.43 -6.23
N ILE A 152 -0.14 0.18 -7.11
CA ILE A 152 -0.03 -0.80 -8.20
C ILE A 152 1.14 -0.41 -9.12
N VAL A 153 1.20 0.84 -9.55
CA VAL A 153 2.32 1.34 -10.39
C VAL A 153 3.66 1.12 -9.69
N LEU A 154 3.78 1.49 -8.41
CA LEU A 154 5.01 1.29 -7.65
C LEU A 154 5.38 -0.19 -7.52
N SER A 155 4.40 -1.09 -7.38
CA SER A 155 4.65 -2.54 -7.28
C SER A 155 5.21 -3.14 -8.58
N LEU A 156 4.84 -2.56 -9.74
CA LEU A 156 5.36 -2.94 -11.06
C LEU A 156 6.78 -2.41 -11.29
N PHE A 157 7.15 -1.30 -10.64
CA PHE A 157 8.44 -0.64 -10.79
C PHE A 157 9.19 -0.54 -9.44
N PRO A 158 9.64 -1.67 -8.86
CA PRO A 158 10.24 -1.69 -7.53
C PRO A 158 11.52 -0.84 -7.49
N THR A 159 11.59 0.05 -6.51
CA THR A 159 12.65 1.04 -6.37
C THR A 159 13.64 0.71 -5.25
N ALA A 160 13.26 -0.12 -4.26
CA ALA A 160 14.05 -0.40 -3.06
C ALA A 160 15.36 -1.13 -3.36
N MET A 161 15.41 -1.93 -4.44
CA MET A 161 16.65 -2.56 -4.91
C MET A 161 17.68 -1.56 -5.47
N ARG A 162 17.28 -0.31 -5.73
CA ARG A 162 18.17 0.77 -6.17
C ARG A 162 18.38 1.82 -5.11
N ILE A 163 17.31 2.26 -4.46
CA ILE A 163 17.30 3.27 -3.39
C ILE A 163 16.41 2.77 -2.24
N GLY A 164 17.00 2.00 -1.33
CA GLY A 164 16.34 1.44 -0.15
C GLY A 164 17.23 0.46 0.57
N VAL A 165 16.80 0.01 1.75
CA VAL A 165 17.52 -0.95 2.58
C VAL A 165 17.63 -2.32 1.88
N ASP A 166 16.65 -2.69 1.05
CA ASP A 166 16.73 -3.91 0.24
C ASP A 166 18.00 -3.94 -0.64
N SER A 167 18.48 -2.78 -1.14
CA SER A 167 19.69 -2.71 -1.93
C SER A 167 20.94 -3.08 -1.14
N ILE A 168 20.97 -2.80 0.16
CA ILE A 168 22.09 -3.10 1.04
C ILE A 168 22.08 -4.59 1.41
N ILE A 169 20.92 -5.12 1.78
CA ILE A 169 20.77 -6.50 2.26
C ILE A 169 20.97 -7.52 1.13
N PHE A 170 20.32 -7.30 -0.01
CA PHE A 170 20.29 -8.30 -1.09
C PHE A 170 21.46 -8.17 -2.08
N LYS A 171 22.02 -6.97 -2.24
CA LYS A 171 23.20 -6.77 -3.11
C LYS A 171 24.49 -7.33 -2.49
N SER A 172 24.56 -7.39 -1.16
CA SER A 172 25.69 -7.99 -0.42
C SER A 172 25.78 -9.51 -0.57
N LYS A 173 24.69 -10.21 -0.91
CA LYS A 173 24.67 -11.67 -1.10
C LYS A 173 25.05 -12.13 -2.52
N SER A 174 25.37 -11.20 -3.42
CA SER A 174 25.75 -11.49 -4.81
C SER A 174 27.24 -11.31 -5.11
N LYS A 175 28.07 -11.29 -4.05
CA LYS A 175 29.55 -11.33 -4.19
C LYS A 175 30.05 -12.70 -3.70
#